data_40d74175785edac9d09ee0287a1cf822
#
_entry.id   40d74175785edac9d09ee0287a1cf822
#
_cell.length_a   1.000
_cell.length_b   1.000
_cell.length_c   1.000
_cell.angle_alpha   90.00
_cell.angle_beta   90.00
_cell.angle_gamma   90.00
#
_symmetry.space_group_name_H-M   'P 1'
#
loop_
_entity.id
_entity.type
_entity.pdbx_description
1 polymer ?
#
loop_
_entity_poly.entity_id
_entity_poly.type
_entity_poly.pdbx_seq_one_letter_code
_entity_poly.pdbx_strand_id
1 'polypeptide(L)'
;MKKLFSICLICFLAMPTKAHHVVETSPEFPGGIEALFKFIAENINLPAEIVCDQCRTICQFVVEKDGSISNVQVVRSSGDDFLDKAAVRVLSIMPKWKPGEQQGKLIRTTYTIPINWILASSPQ
;
A
#
# COMPACT_ATOMS: atom_id res chain seq x y z
N MET A 1 -19.05 -5.76 46.88
CA MET A 1 -17.90 -5.10 46.31
C MET A 1 -17.07 -5.99 45.45
N LYS A 2 -16.69 -7.07 45.99
CA LYS A 2 -15.87 -7.96 45.20
C LYS A 2 -16.55 -8.44 43.95
N LYS A 3 -17.84 -8.58 44.05
CA LYS A 3 -18.57 -9.04 42.88
C LYS A 3 -18.50 -8.07 41.75
N LEU A 4 -18.48 -6.82 42.09
CA LEU A 4 -18.38 -5.82 41.04
C LEU A 4 -17.12 -5.93 40.26
N PHE A 5 -16.05 -6.24 40.95
CA PHE A 5 -14.79 -6.40 40.27
C PHE A 5 -14.82 -7.53 39.27
N SER A 6 -15.42 -8.60 39.70
CA SER A 6 -15.51 -9.75 38.83
C SER A 6 -16.23 -9.43 37.55
N ILE A 7 -17.30 -8.74 37.71
CA ILE A 7 -18.11 -8.38 36.56
C ILE A 7 -17.33 -7.51 35.60
N CYS A 8 -16.62 -6.56 36.14
CA CYS A 8 -15.84 -5.68 35.31
C CYS A 8 -14.79 -6.45 34.54
N LEU A 9 -14.17 -7.37 35.20
CA LEU A 9 -13.16 -8.15 34.52
C LEU A 9 -13.72 -8.92 33.36
N ILE A 10 -14.86 -9.48 33.54
CA ILE A 10 -15.48 -10.24 32.48
C ILE A 10 -15.77 -9.37 31.29
N CYS A 11 -16.33 -8.22 31.54
CA CYS A 11 -16.62 -7.30 30.46
C CYS A 11 -15.37 -6.93 29.71
N PHE A 12 -14.34 -6.63 30.45
CA PHE A 12 -13.11 -6.22 29.86
C PHE A 12 -12.54 -7.30 28.95
N LEU A 13 -12.57 -8.51 29.39
CA LEU A 13 -12.03 -9.59 28.61
C LEU A 13 -12.81 -9.81 27.33
N ALA A 14 -14.10 -9.65 27.41
CA ALA A 14 -14.92 -9.93 26.27
C ALA A 14 -14.70 -8.96 25.12
N MET A 15 -14.45 -7.72 25.47
CA MET A 15 -14.38 -6.72 24.42
C MET A 15 -13.22 -6.85 23.47
N PRO A 16 -12.01 -6.90 23.97
CA PRO A 16 -10.90 -6.90 23.05
C PRO A 16 -10.83 -8.13 22.19
N THR A 17 -11.22 -9.24 22.70
CA THR A 17 -11.06 -10.46 21.93
C THR A 17 -11.85 -10.46 20.66
N LYS A 18 -13.04 -9.97 20.70
CA LYS A 18 -13.87 -10.02 19.54
C LYS A 18 -13.42 -9.12 18.45
N ALA A 19 -13.00 -7.95 18.84
CA ALA A 19 -12.65 -6.95 17.87
C ALA A 19 -11.53 -7.41 16.96
N HIS A 20 -10.65 -8.20 17.49
CA HIS A 20 -9.47 -8.56 16.72
C HIS A 20 -9.67 -9.71 15.79
N HIS A 21 -10.70 -10.45 15.98
CA HIS A 21 -10.86 -11.61 15.14
C HIS A 21 -11.59 -11.34 13.88
N VAL A 22 -12.08 -10.18 13.73
CA VAL A 22 -12.67 -9.84 12.48
C VAL A 22 -11.55 -9.77 11.48
N VAL A 23 -11.60 -10.60 10.52
CA VAL A 23 -10.53 -10.69 9.57
C VAL A 23 -10.61 -9.58 8.56
N GLU A 24 -9.54 -8.89 8.44
CA GLU A 24 -9.42 -7.86 7.43
C GLU A 24 -8.15 -8.14 6.66
N THR A 25 -8.27 -8.35 5.38
CA THR A 25 -7.16 -8.68 4.53
C THR A 25 -6.80 -7.50 3.68
N SER A 26 -5.52 -7.15 3.67
CA SER A 26 -5.06 -6.05 2.85
C SER A 26 -5.00 -6.46 1.39
N PRO A 27 -5.14 -5.50 0.48
CA PRO A 27 -4.95 -5.83 -0.94
C PRO A 27 -3.51 -6.24 -1.19
N GLU A 28 -3.34 -7.02 -2.23
CA GLU A 28 -2.03 -7.59 -2.51
C GLU A 28 -1.75 -7.61 -3.99
N PHE A 29 -0.55 -7.17 -4.37
CA PHE A 29 -0.08 -7.28 -5.72
C PHE A 29 0.15 -8.76 -6.07
N PRO A 30 -0.12 -9.17 -7.30
CA PRO A 30 0.13 -10.57 -7.67
C PRO A 30 1.58 -10.94 -7.42
N GLY A 31 1.80 -11.92 -6.56
CA GLY A 31 3.16 -12.30 -6.20
C GLY A 31 3.70 -11.62 -4.98
N GLY A 32 2.95 -10.69 -4.39
CA GLY A 32 3.34 -10.07 -3.13
C GLY A 32 4.16 -8.81 -3.31
N ILE A 33 4.65 -8.30 -2.18
CA ILE A 33 5.33 -7.00 -2.16
C ILE A 33 6.64 -7.04 -2.96
N GLU A 34 7.31 -8.16 -2.97
CA GLU A 34 8.56 -8.25 -3.72
C GLU A 34 8.30 -8.16 -5.21
N ALA A 35 7.21 -8.81 -5.66
CA ALA A 35 6.86 -8.75 -7.07
C ALA A 35 6.44 -7.34 -7.45
N LEU A 36 5.81 -6.62 -6.53
CA LEU A 36 5.42 -5.25 -6.77
C LEU A 36 6.65 -4.37 -7.02
N PHE A 37 7.63 -4.47 -6.16
CA PHE A 37 8.82 -3.64 -6.33
C PHE A 37 9.60 -4.04 -7.58
N LYS A 38 9.59 -5.32 -7.91
CA LYS A 38 10.23 -5.75 -9.13
C LYS A 38 9.50 -5.18 -10.35
N PHE A 39 8.17 -5.19 -10.31
CA PHE A 39 7.39 -4.63 -11.40
C PHE A 39 7.70 -3.15 -11.59
N ILE A 40 7.77 -2.42 -10.47
CA ILE A 40 8.06 -1.00 -10.55
C ILE A 40 9.44 -0.78 -11.15
N ALA A 41 10.43 -1.53 -10.68
CA ALA A 41 11.79 -1.36 -11.17
C ALA A 41 11.90 -1.68 -12.65
N GLU A 42 11.17 -2.67 -13.11
CA GLU A 42 11.26 -3.08 -14.50
C GLU A 42 10.52 -2.16 -15.45
N ASN A 43 9.54 -1.45 -14.95
CA ASN A 43 8.68 -0.64 -15.81
C ASN A 43 8.90 0.85 -15.67
N ILE A 44 9.83 1.25 -14.85
CA ILE A 44 10.18 2.64 -14.73
C ILE A 44 11.29 2.96 -15.72
N ASN A 45 11.06 3.95 -16.55
CA ASN A 45 12.06 4.41 -17.50
C ASN A 45 12.60 5.74 -17.04
N LEU A 46 13.80 5.72 -16.51
CA LEU A 46 14.44 6.93 -16.04
C LEU A 46 15.66 7.24 -16.90
N PRO A 47 15.88 8.51 -17.23
CA PRO A 47 17.11 8.87 -17.91
C PRO A 47 18.30 8.63 -16.99
N ALA A 48 19.43 8.30 -17.62
CA ALA A 48 20.62 7.98 -16.85
C ALA A 48 21.14 9.17 -16.09
N GLU A 49 20.81 10.36 -16.52
CA GLU A 49 21.35 11.55 -15.87
C GLU A 49 20.58 12.01 -14.66
N ILE A 50 19.54 11.31 -14.28
CA ILE A 50 18.86 11.69 -13.06
C ILE A 50 19.72 11.28 -11.88
N VAL A 51 20.08 12.26 -11.10
CA VAL A 51 20.87 12.04 -9.90
C VAL A 51 20.08 12.57 -8.74
N CYS A 52 19.78 11.70 -7.81
CA CYS A 52 19.02 12.11 -6.67
C CYS A 52 19.36 11.23 -5.48
N ASP A 53 19.94 11.84 -4.47
CA ASP A 53 20.23 11.15 -3.24
C ASP A 53 19.00 11.16 -2.37
N GLN A 54 18.49 10.00 -2.07
CA GLN A 54 17.42 9.90 -1.09
C GLN A 54 16.12 10.57 -1.53
N CYS A 55 15.88 10.60 -2.82
CA CYS A 55 14.59 11.03 -3.30
C CYS A 55 13.55 9.95 -3.10
N ARG A 56 12.36 10.38 -2.78
CA ARG A 56 11.27 9.44 -2.55
C ARG A 56 9.96 10.09 -2.91
N THR A 57 9.15 9.35 -3.65
CA THR A 57 7.80 9.77 -3.96
C THR A 57 6.84 8.88 -3.21
N ILE A 58 5.90 9.46 -2.50
CA ILE A 58 4.88 8.67 -1.83
C ILE A 58 3.59 8.83 -2.63
N CYS A 59 3.08 7.71 -3.09
CA CYS A 59 1.89 7.68 -3.92
C CYS A 59 0.77 6.95 -3.21
N GLN A 60 -0.43 7.24 -3.63
CA GLN A 60 -1.61 6.62 -3.08
C GLN A 60 -2.53 6.25 -4.23
N PHE A 61 -3.20 5.13 -4.10
CA PHE A 61 -4.15 4.72 -5.12
C PHE A 61 -5.20 3.86 -4.47
N VAL A 62 -6.24 3.56 -5.22
CA VAL A 62 -7.33 2.74 -4.71
C VAL A 62 -7.29 1.40 -5.43
N VAL A 63 -7.37 0.33 -4.65
CA VAL A 63 -7.57 -1.00 -5.19
C VAL A 63 -9.07 -1.26 -5.12
N GLU A 64 -9.70 -1.36 -6.28
CA GLU A 64 -11.14 -1.52 -6.33
C GLU A 64 -11.54 -2.95 -5.99
N LYS A 65 -12.82 -3.16 -5.83
CA LYS A 65 -13.31 -4.48 -5.47
C LYS A 65 -12.94 -5.55 -6.49
N ASP A 66 -12.79 -5.17 -7.73
CA ASP A 66 -12.40 -6.11 -8.76
C ASP A 66 -10.89 -6.18 -8.96
N GLY A 67 -10.13 -5.49 -8.11
CA GLY A 67 -8.68 -5.51 -8.19
C GLY A 67 -8.08 -4.44 -9.07
N SER A 68 -8.88 -3.73 -9.83
CA SER A 68 -8.33 -2.69 -10.69
C SER A 68 -7.85 -1.51 -9.86
N ILE A 69 -6.92 -0.77 -10.43
CA ILE A 69 -6.30 0.36 -9.75
C ILE A 69 -6.91 1.65 -10.27
N SER A 70 -7.25 2.54 -9.37
CA SER A 70 -7.80 3.83 -9.75
C SER A 70 -7.26 4.91 -8.85
N ASN A 71 -7.49 6.14 -9.26
CA ASN A 71 -7.19 7.31 -8.45
C ASN A 71 -5.74 7.36 -7.99
N VAL A 72 -4.82 7.11 -8.91
CA VAL A 72 -3.40 7.17 -8.61
C VAL A 72 -2.99 8.64 -8.44
N GLN A 73 -2.33 8.94 -7.33
CA GLN A 73 -1.91 10.32 -7.10
C GLN A 73 -0.67 10.35 -6.22
N VAL A 74 0.06 11.45 -6.34
CA VAL A 74 1.23 11.69 -5.50
C VAL A 74 0.76 12.41 -4.26
N VAL A 75 1.03 11.83 -3.10
CA VAL A 75 0.69 12.50 -1.84
C VAL A 75 1.91 13.16 -1.23
N ARG A 76 3.10 12.76 -1.65
CA ARG A 76 4.30 13.44 -1.23
C ARG A 76 5.31 13.41 -2.37
N SER A 77 5.66 14.59 -2.86
CA SER A 77 6.53 14.70 -4.00
C SER A 77 7.97 14.41 -3.65
N SER A 78 8.71 13.87 -4.61
CA SER A 78 10.14 13.70 -4.48
C SER A 78 10.89 15.02 -4.58
N GLY A 79 10.22 16.05 -5.07
CA GLY A 79 10.86 17.30 -5.40
C GLY A 79 11.23 17.41 -6.86
N ASP A 80 11.06 16.33 -7.59
CA ASP A 80 11.39 16.30 -9.02
C ASP A 80 10.15 15.88 -9.77
N ASP A 81 9.68 16.76 -10.65
CA ASP A 81 8.44 16.52 -11.37
C ASP A 81 8.53 15.29 -12.26
N PHE A 82 9.68 15.07 -12.84
CA PHE A 82 9.85 13.93 -13.73
C PHE A 82 9.71 12.61 -12.98
N LEU A 83 10.31 12.54 -11.79
CA LEU A 83 10.20 11.34 -10.98
C LEU A 83 8.77 11.10 -10.51
N ASP A 84 8.10 12.17 -10.13
CA ASP A 84 6.72 12.04 -9.69
C ASP A 84 5.83 11.53 -10.81
N LYS A 85 6.03 12.03 -12.01
CA LYS A 85 5.24 11.57 -13.14
C LYS A 85 5.56 10.13 -13.50
N ALA A 86 6.81 9.75 -13.38
CA ALA A 86 7.18 8.37 -13.65
C ALA A 86 6.51 7.44 -12.66
N ALA A 87 6.41 7.85 -11.40
CA ALA A 87 5.75 7.05 -10.40
C ALA A 87 4.27 6.85 -10.75
N VAL A 88 3.59 7.93 -11.10
CA VAL A 88 2.18 7.81 -11.44
C VAL A 88 1.99 6.91 -12.64
N ARG A 89 2.87 7.03 -13.63
CA ARG A 89 2.73 6.23 -14.83
C ARG A 89 2.89 4.75 -14.55
N VAL A 90 3.92 4.37 -13.78
CA VAL A 90 4.14 2.95 -13.53
C VAL A 90 3.03 2.36 -12.68
N LEU A 91 2.52 3.12 -11.73
CA LEU A 91 1.43 2.62 -10.90
C LEU A 91 0.14 2.51 -11.69
N SER A 92 -0.01 3.32 -12.71
CA SER A 92 -1.24 3.30 -13.51
C SER A 92 -1.31 2.11 -14.45
N ILE A 93 -0.20 1.45 -14.72
CA ILE A 93 -0.21 0.30 -15.62
C ILE A 93 -0.07 -1.02 -14.91
N MET A 94 -0.24 -1.03 -13.61
CA MET A 94 -0.16 -2.27 -12.85
C MET A 94 -1.28 -3.22 -13.22
N PRO A 95 -1.00 -4.54 -13.12
CA PRO A 95 -2.06 -5.51 -13.33
C PRO A 95 -3.05 -5.46 -12.17
N LYS A 96 -4.09 -6.24 -12.29
CA LYS A 96 -5.08 -6.28 -11.23
C LYS A 96 -4.48 -6.86 -9.96
N TRP A 97 -4.86 -6.28 -8.86
CA TRP A 97 -4.45 -6.72 -7.54
C TRP A 97 -5.48 -7.67 -6.98
N LYS A 98 -5.07 -8.39 -5.96
CA LYS A 98 -6.04 -9.09 -5.13
C LYS A 98 -6.67 -8.04 -4.22
N PRO A 99 -7.99 -7.85 -4.29
CA PRO A 99 -8.60 -6.78 -3.51
C PRO A 99 -8.61 -7.09 -2.02
N GLY A 100 -8.76 -6.07 -1.23
CA GLY A 100 -8.90 -6.25 0.20
C GLY A 100 -10.22 -6.88 0.56
N GLU A 101 -10.28 -7.45 1.75
CA GLU A 101 -11.49 -8.10 2.23
C GLU A 101 -11.73 -7.70 3.66
N GLN A 102 -13.00 -7.60 4.00
CA GLN A 102 -13.42 -7.33 5.36
C GLN A 102 -14.63 -8.19 5.64
N GLN A 103 -14.50 -9.06 6.63
CA GLN A 103 -15.58 -9.95 7.01
C GLN A 103 -16.09 -10.77 5.82
N GLY A 104 -15.16 -11.25 5.02
CA GLY A 104 -15.52 -12.09 3.89
C GLY A 104 -16.02 -11.37 2.68
N LYS A 105 -16.03 -10.05 2.70
CA LYS A 105 -16.52 -9.27 1.58
C LYS A 105 -15.40 -8.49 0.95
N LEU A 106 -15.41 -8.41 -0.36
CA LEU A 106 -14.44 -7.59 -1.08
C LEU A 106 -14.75 -6.13 -0.82
N ILE A 107 -13.69 -5.36 -0.60
CA ILE A 107 -13.85 -3.92 -0.36
C ILE A 107 -12.86 -3.18 -1.23
N ARG A 108 -13.21 -1.92 -1.52
CA ARG A 108 -12.25 -1.05 -2.15
C ARG A 108 -11.37 -0.47 -1.05
N THR A 109 -10.07 -0.40 -1.31
CA THR A 109 -9.10 -0.04 -0.28
C THR A 109 -8.12 0.96 -0.82
N THR A 110 -7.78 1.95 -0.01
CA THR A 110 -6.73 2.89 -0.36
C THR A 110 -5.39 2.32 0.07
N TYR A 111 -4.42 2.40 -0.82
CA TYR A 111 -3.10 1.86 -0.55
C TYR A 111 -2.07 2.95 -0.79
N THR A 112 -1.12 3.05 0.12
CA THR A 112 -0.06 4.05 0.02
C THR A 112 1.27 3.35 -0.12
N ILE A 113 2.08 3.80 -1.07
CA ILE A 113 3.36 3.16 -1.32
C ILE A 113 4.46 4.21 -1.50
N PRO A 114 5.60 4.04 -0.82
CA PRO A 114 6.74 4.90 -1.07
C PRO A 114 7.61 4.29 -2.16
N ILE A 115 8.08 5.12 -3.07
CA ILE A 115 9.00 4.68 -4.11
C ILE A 115 10.32 5.39 -3.87
N ASN A 116 11.32 4.61 -3.53
CA ASN A 116 12.67 5.13 -3.27
C ASN A 116 13.46 5.12 -4.56
N TRP A 117 13.80 6.30 -5.02
CA TRP A 117 14.45 6.42 -6.31
C TRP A 117 15.91 6.01 -6.30
N ILE A 118 16.50 6.03 -5.16
CA ILE A 118 17.88 5.58 -5.02
C ILE A 118 18.03 4.15 -5.51
N LEU A 119 17.09 3.30 -5.15
CA LEU A 119 17.16 1.92 -5.56
C LEU A 119 16.89 1.77 -7.04
N ALA A 120 15.99 2.57 -7.56
CA ALA A 120 15.63 2.48 -8.96
C ALA A 120 16.76 2.94 -9.87
N SER A 121 17.52 3.91 -9.43
CA SER A 121 18.58 4.47 -10.25
C SER A 121 19.93 3.84 -9.99
N SER A 122 19.99 2.89 -9.11
CA SER A 122 21.26 2.29 -8.76
C SER A 122 21.79 1.43 -9.88
N PRO A 123 22.97 1.69 -10.35
CA PRO A 123 23.54 0.86 -11.41
C PRO A 123 23.95 -0.50 -10.86
N GLN A 124 24.02 -1.47 -11.72
CA GLN A 124 24.41 -2.81 -11.31
C GLN A 124 25.67 -3.29 -11.98
#